data_24e4c02a5b9f7517ffade60972ff5345
#
_entry.id   24e4c02a5b9f7517ffade60972ff5345
#
_cell.length_a   1.000
_cell.length_b   1.000
_cell.length_c   1.000
_cell.angle_alpha   90.00
_cell.angle_beta   90.00
_cell.angle_gamma   90.00
#
_symmetry.space_group_name_H-M   'P 1'
#
loop_
_entity.id
_entity.type
_entity.pdbx_description
1 polymer ?
#
loop_
_entity_poly.entity_id
_entity_poly.type
_entity_poly.pdbx_seq_one_letter_code
_entity_poly.pdbx_strand_id
1 'polypeptide(L)'
;MNYYKEVKSAFDDWATTYESDVVPKLDLRGYSYNELAKTILSYYDKSMDKKSILELGVGTGVLGERVKSLVPSTEIDGLDISSEMLKRSKEKAVYNHLYLGSADEHLYTEQYAFVYSAFMFHSVKGQDILLSKIAECLVNGGMFILVDLIPNMKILANNADFNAHSIKYEHSAPAMYKTCAEMVDLIESSPFELVELKKLGISKDYNHYLFALRKGK
;
A
#
# COMPACT_ATOMS: atom_id res chain seq x y z
N MET A 1 2.39 13.67 -20.87
CA MET A 1 3.15 13.67 -19.60
C MET A 1 3.17 12.25 -19.08
N ASN A 2 4.27 11.74 -18.55
CA ASN A 2 4.35 10.35 -18.08
C ASN A 2 3.79 10.28 -16.66
N TYR A 3 2.70 9.55 -16.44
CA TYR A 3 1.99 9.41 -15.16
C TYR A 3 2.94 9.11 -13.99
N TYR A 4 3.79 8.09 -14.13
CA TYR A 4 4.71 7.70 -13.06
C TYR A 4 5.84 8.71 -12.79
N LYS A 5 6.18 9.54 -13.77
CA LYS A 5 7.11 10.65 -13.55
C LYS A 5 6.50 11.72 -12.65
N GLU A 6 5.20 11.99 -12.81
CA GLU A 6 4.48 12.93 -11.95
C GLU A 6 4.29 12.37 -10.53
N VAL A 7 3.88 11.10 -10.41
CA VAL A 7 3.77 10.42 -9.10
C VAL A 7 5.12 10.47 -8.38
N LYS A 8 6.21 10.05 -9.05
CA LYS A 8 7.55 10.07 -8.48
C LYS A 8 7.95 11.46 -8.02
N SER A 9 7.78 12.49 -8.86
CA SER A 9 8.17 13.87 -8.51
C SER A 9 7.42 14.36 -7.28
N ALA A 10 6.11 14.12 -7.20
CA ALA A 10 5.30 14.54 -6.06
C ALA A 10 5.77 13.90 -4.73
N PHE A 11 6.11 12.61 -4.74
CA PHE A 11 6.61 11.93 -3.55
C PHE A 11 8.08 12.27 -3.24
N ASP A 12 8.93 12.50 -4.24
CA ASP A 12 10.28 13.02 -4.02
C ASP A 12 10.24 14.38 -3.31
N ASP A 13 9.39 15.30 -3.76
CA ASP A 13 9.21 16.63 -3.17
C ASP A 13 8.67 16.56 -1.73
N TRP A 14 7.76 15.60 -1.46
CA TRP A 14 7.13 15.44 -0.17
C TRP A 14 7.97 14.69 0.86
N ALA A 15 8.98 13.92 0.44
CA ALA A 15 9.75 13.04 1.31
C ALA A 15 10.30 13.73 2.57
N THR A 16 10.62 15.03 2.48
CA THR A 16 11.22 15.79 3.58
C THR A 16 10.26 16.03 4.74
N THR A 17 8.99 16.29 4.46
CA THR A 17 7.97 16.62 5.47
C THR A 17 6.95 15.50 5.68
N TYR A 18 7.04 14.41 4.94
CA TYR A 18 6.06 13.33 4.94
C TYR A 18 5.69 12.83 6.34
N GLU A 19 6.69 12.50 7.17
CA GLU A 19 6.43 11.97 8.51
C GLU A 19 5.72 12.98 9.40
N SER A 20 6.14 14.25 9.38
CA SER A 20 5.49 15.32 10.14
C SER A 20 4.07 15.62 9.67
N ASP A 21 3.80 15.41 8.37
CA ASP A 21 2.49 15.68 7.79
C ASP A 21 1.51 14.52 7.97
N VAL A 22 1.99 13.27 7.95
CA VAL A 22 1.15 12.08 7.89
C VAL A 22 0.96 11.40 9.25
N VAL A 23 2.04 11.25 10.04
CA VAL A 23 1.97 10.51 11.32
C VAL A 23 0.93 11.10 12.28
N PRO A 24 0.91 12.42 12.56
CA PRO A 24 -0.11 12.99 13.43
C PRO A 24 -1.53 12.91 12.86
N LYS A 25 -1.66 12.90 11.52
CA LYS A 25 -2.97 12.81 10.87
C LYS A 25 -3.61 11.43 11.01
N LEU A 26 -2.82 10.34 11.11
CA LEU A 26 -3.36 9.00 11.35
C LEU A 26 -3.99 8.89 12.74
N ASP A 27 -3.36 9.43 13.77
CA ASP A 27 -3.92 9.44 15.13
C ASP A 27 -5.27 10.16 15.17
N LEU A 28 -5.42 11.27 14.41
CA LEU A 28 -6.70 11.98 14.25
C LEU A 28 -7.78 11.19 13.50
N ARG A 29 -7.39 10.14 12.78
CA ARG A 29 -8.29 9.25 12.02
C ARG A 29 -8.72 8.02 12.81
N GLY A 30 -8.25 7.89 14.06
CA GLY A 30 -8.67 6.86 15.00
C GLY A 30 -7.76 5.64 15.08
N TYR A 31 -6.56 5.67 14.49
CA TYR A 31 -5.55 4.63 14.65
C TYR A 31 -4.13 5.13 14.36
N SER A 32 -3.15 4.54 15.02
CA SER A 32 -1.73 4.83 14.85
C SER A 32 -1.06 3.86 13.86
N TYR A 33 0.17 4.19 13.44
CA TYR A 33 1.00 3.23 12.68
C TYR A 33 1.28 1.94 13.45
N ASN A 34 1.37 1.99 14.78
CA ASN A 34 1.52 0.78 15.60
C ASN A 34 0.28 -0.13 15.53
N GLU A 35 -0.91 0.45 15.58
CA GLU A 35 -2.16 -0.30 15.46
C GLU A 35 -2.35 -0.82 14.03
N LEU A 36 -1.96 -0.04 13.03
CA LEU A 36 -1.96 -0.48 11.64
C LEU A 36 -1.04 -1.68 11.43
N ALA A 37 0.21 -1.62 11.92
CA ALA A 37 1.16 -2.74 11.84
C ALA A 37 0.63 -4.01 12.52
N LYS A 38 0.05 -3.88 13.73
CA LYS A 38 -0.59 -5.01 14.43
C LYS A 38 -1.76 -5.59 13.65
N THR A 39 -2.61 -4.73 13.07
CA THR A 39 -3.75 -5.15 12.25
C THR A 39 -3.29 -5.87 10.98
N ILE A 40 -2.31 -5.34 10.27
CA ILE A 40 -1.73 -5.99 9.09
C ILE A 40 -1.14 -7.36 9.47
N LEU A 41 -0.33 -7.42 10.53
CA LEU A 41 0.32 -8.66 10.95
C LEU A 41 -0.62 -9.69 11.61
N SER A 42 -1.88 -9.34 11.92
CA SER A 42 -2.86 -10.33 12.38
C SER A 42 -3.23 -11.37 11.30
N TYR A 43 -2.94 -11.08 10.03
CA TYR A 43 -3.11 -12.00 8.91
C TYR A 43 -1.82 -12.74 8.52
N TYR A 44 -0.70 -12.45 9.17
CA TYR A 44 0.58 -13.09 8.88
C TYR A 44 0.71 -14.43 9.59
N ASP A 45 0.77 -15.50 8.81
CA ASP A 45 0.99 -16.85 9.35
C ASP A 45 2.48 -17.10 9.61
N LYS A 46 2.85 -17.08 10.89
CA LYS A 46 4.23 -17.32 11.37
C LYS A 46 4.67 -18.79 11.24
N SER A 47 3.74 -19.70 10.93
CA SER A 47 4.05 -21.13 10.76
C SER A 47 4.53 -21.46 9.35
N MET A 48 4.39 -20.56 8.38
CA MET A 48 4.87 -20.77 7.02
C MET A 48 6.39 -20.97 6.99
N ASP A 49 6.86 -21.88 6.15
CA ASP A 49 8.29 -22.18 5.97
C ASP A 49 9.07 -20.95 5.49
N LYS A 50 8.54 -20.24 4.50
CA LYS A 50 9.09 -18.97 4.05
C LYS A 50 8.57 -17.83 4.92
N LYS A 51 9.48 -17.05 5.49
CA LYS A 51 9.18 -15.95 6.42
C LYS A 51 9.52 -14.58 5.84
N SER A 52 9.47 -14.42 4.52
CA SER A 52 9.76 -13.13 3.88
C SER A 52 8.49 -12.33 3.66
N ILE A 53 8.61 -11.03 3.89
CA ILE A 53 7.55 -10.02 3.73
C ILE A 53 7.99 -9.04 2.66
N LEU A 54 7.05 -8.60 1.83
CA LEU A 54 7.25 -7.48 0.91
C LEU A 54 6.31 -6.33 1.28
N GLU A 55 6.88 -5.14 1.47
CA GLU A 55 6.14 -3.89 1.60
C GLU A 55 6.14 -3.14 0.27
N LEU A 56 4.96 -2.81 -0.23
CA LEU A 56 4.78 -2.01 -1.44
C LEU A 56 4.41 -0.56 -1.08
N GLY A 57 5.20 0.40 -1.58
CA GLY A 57 5.07 1.80 -1.23
C GLY A 57 5.62 2.08 0.16
N VAL A 58 6.90 1.74 0.40
CA VAL A 58 7.52 1.88 1.73
C VAL A 58 7.54 3.31 2.25
N GLY A 59 7.46 4.31 1.37
CA GLY A 59 7.59 5.71 1.75
C GLY A 59 8.87 5.95 2.53
N THR A 60 8.77 6.64 3.66
CA THR A 60 9.91 6.89 4.57
C THR A 60 10.24 5.70 5.49
N GLY A 61 9.52 4.57 5.39
CA GLY A 61 9.78 3.36 6.15
C GLY A 61 9.15 3.32 7.56
N VAL A 62 8.27 4.26 7.91
CA VAL A 62 7.63 4.32 9.24
C VAL A 62 6.83 3.05 9.52
N LEU A 63 6.03 2.55 8.57
CA LEU A 63 5.23 1.35 8.77
C LEU A 63 6.13 0.10 8.85
N GLY A 64 7.11 -0.02 7.95
CA GLY A 64 8.09 -1.12 7.97
C GLY A 64 8.87 -1.20 9.27
N GLU A 65 9.25 -0.07 9.86
CA GLU A 65 9.88 -0.01 11.19
C GLU A 65 8.97 -0.61 12.28
N ARG A 66 7.67 -0.30 12.27
CA ARG A 66 6.69 -0.87 13.20
C ARG A 66 6.46 -2.35 12.96
N VAL A 67 6.35 -2.77 11.70
CA VAL A 67 6.24 -4.18 11.32
C VAL A 67 7.47 -4.96 11.79
N LYS A 68 8.68 -4.47 11.49
CA LYS A 68 9.94 -5.13 11.90
C LYS A 68 10.07 -5.29 13.40
N SER A 69 9.61 -4.30 14.19
CA SER A 69 9.62 -4.39 15.66
C SER A 69 8.74 -5.52 16.21
N LEU A 70 7.67 -5.90 15.51
CA LEU A 70 6.74 -6.96 15.90
C LEU A 70 7.16 -8.35 15.38
N VAL A 71 7.97 -8.41 14.32
CA VAL A 71 8.49 -9.64 13.73
C VAL A 71 10.00 -9.53 13.45
N PRO A 72 10.85 -9.38 14.47
CA PRO A 72 12.26 -9.00 14.32
C PRO A 72 13.11 -10.01 13.55
N SER A 73 12.74 -11.28 13.54
CA SER A 73 13.46 -12.34 12.82
C SER A 73 13.03 -12.50 11.36
N THR A 74 11.98 -11.77 10.90
CA THR A 74 11.46 -11.88 9.55
C THR A 74 12.22 -10.94 8.61
N GLU A 75 12.56 -11.41 7.43
CA GLU A 75 13.13 -10.59 6.36
C GLU A 75 12.02 -9.74 5.74
N ILE A 76 12.31 -8.46 5.53
CA ILE A 76 11.40 -7.51 4.90
C ILE A 76 12.12 -6.86 3.72
N ASP A 77 11.54 -7.02 2.55
CA ASP A 77 11.92 -6.26 1.37
C ASP A 77 10.93 -5.12 1.13
N GLY A 78 11.39 -4.07 0.49
CA GLY A 78 10.56 -2.90 0.23
C GLY A 78 10.68 -2.38 -1.19
N LEU A 79 9.61 -1.81 -1.71
CA LEU A 79 9.59 -1.18 -3.02
C LEU A 79 8.91 0.19 -2.94
N ASP A 80 9.51 1.19 -3.58
CA ASP A 80 8.90 2.52 -3.75
C ASP A 80 9.32 3.14 -5.08
N ILE A 81 8.47 4.00 -5.63
CA ILE A 81 8.74 4.73 -6.87
C ILE A 81 9.65 5.96 -6.62
N SER A 82 9.65 6.49 -5.40
CA SER A 82 10.39 7.68 -5.02
C SER A 82 11.78 7.35 -4.48
N SER A 83 12.81 7.88 -5.13
CA SER A 83 14.19 7.75 -4.66
C SER A 83 14.45 8.49 -3.35
N GLU A 84 13.76 9.60 -3.10
CA GLU A 84 13.92 10.38 -1.88
C GLU A 84 13.22 9.69 -0.68
N MET A 85 12.07 9.06 -0.91
CA MET A 85 11.44 8.18 0.10
C MET A 85 12.36 7.01 0.46
N LEU A 86 12.94 6.32 -0.54
CA LEU A 86 13.85 5.20 -0.30
C LEU A 86 15.12 5.60 0.46
N LYS A 87 15.65 6.80 0.26
CA LYS A 87 16.79 7.29 1.05
C LYS A 87 16.44 7.35 2.54
N ARG A 88 15.23 7.82 2.88
CA ARG A 88 14.77 7.90 4.27
C ARG A 88 14.45 6.54 4.85
N SER A 89 13.80 5.67 4.08
CA SER A 89 13.50 4.31 4.54
C SER A 89 14.78 3.50 4.81
N LYS A 90 15.85 3.74 4.05
CA LYS A 90 17.16 3.12 4.28
C LYS A 90 17.76 3.49 5.64
N GLU A 91 17.49 4.70 6.14
CA GLU A 91 17.97 5.15 7.46
C GLU A 91 17.31 4.36 8.61
N LYS A 92 16.13 3.78 8.39
CA LYS A 92 15.45 2.92 9.37
C LYS A 92 16.16 1.57 9.58
N ALA A 93 16.99 1.13 8.63
CA ALA A 93 17.79 -0.10 8.68
C ALA A 93 16.97 -1.38 8.97
N VAL A 94 15.72 -1.44 8.46
CA VAL A 94 14.80 -2.57 8.72
C VAL A 94 14.57 -3.46 7.50
N TYR A 95 14.93 -2.98 6.31
CA TYR A 95 14.75 -3.71 5.04
C TYR A 95 16.02 -4.47 4.64
N ASN A 96 15.83 -5.69 4.16
CA ASN A 96 16.90 -6.50 3.56
C ASN A 96 17.26 -5.95 2.17
N HIS A 97 16.23 -5.72 1.34
CA HIS A 97 16.38 -5.10 0.02
C HIS A 97 15.38 -3.95 -0.15
N LEU A 98 15.82 -2.90 -0.84
CA LEU A 98 14.99 -1.77 -1.24
C LEU A 98 15.06 -1.63 -2.76
N TYR A 99 13.93 -1.74 -3.42
CA TYR A 99 13.78 -1.64 -4.87
C TYR A 99 13.19 -0.29 -5.26
N LEU A 100 13.77 0.33 -6.28
CA LEU A 100 13.27 1.57 -6.87
C LEU A 100 12.46 1.24 -8.13
N GLY A 101 11.19 1.60 -8.16
CA GLY A 101 10.34 1.41 -9.33
C GLY A 101 8.85 1.49 -9.03
N SER A 102 8.03 1.49 -10.10
CA SER A 102 6.59 1.37 -10.00
C SER A 102 6.21 -0.08 -9.71
N ALA A 103 5.24 -0.29 -8.81
CA ALA A 103 4.88 -1.62 -8.35
C ALA A 103 4.28 -2.51 -9.46
N ASP A 104 3.52 -1.95 -10.39
CA ASP A 104 2.93 -2.68 -11.53
C ASP A 104 3.93 -2.95 -12.67
N GLU A 105 5.04 -2.20 -12.73
CA GLU A 105 6.10 -2.40 -13.73
C GLU A 105 7.26 -3.26 -13.18
N HIS A 106 7.41 -3.37 -11.85
CA HIS A 106 8.50 -4.10 -11.21
C HIS A 106 8.50 -5.59 -11.58
N LEU A 107 9.70 -6.16 -11.73
CA LEU A 107 9.88 -7.60 -11.93
C LEU A 107 10.16 -8.26 -10.58
N TYR A 108 9.17 -8.98 -10.05
CA TYR A 108 9.31 -9.72 -8.80
C TYR A 108 9.99 -11.07 -9.07
N THR A 109 11.24 -11.21 -8.61
CA THR A 109 12.04 -12.45 -8.78
C THR A 109 12.00 -13.34 -7.55
N GLU A 110 11.65 -12.76 -6.40
CA GLU A 110 11.54 -13.48 -5.14
C GLU A 110 10.11 -13.95 -4.85
N GLN A 111 10.01 -14.97 -4.01
CA GLN A 111 8.73 -15.46 -3.48
C GLN A 111 8.55 -14.97 -2.04
N TYR A 112 7.35 -14.47 -1.73
CA TYR A 112 7.00 -13.94 -0.40
C TYR A 112 5.87 -14.76 0.24
N ALA A 113 5.92 -14.90 1.57
CA ALA A 113 4.81 -15.47 2.33
C ALA A 113 3.71 -14.44 2.56
N PHE A 114 4.08 -13.16 2.59
CA PHE A 114 3.21 -12.07 2.95
C PHE A 114 3.58 -10.80 2.20
N VAL A 115 2.59 -10.16 1.63
CA VAL A 115 2.74 -8.85 0.98
C VAL A 115 1.79 -7.87 1.65
N TYR A 116 2.21 -6.64 1.85
CA TYR A 116 1.28 -5.58 2.25
C TYR A 116 1.59 -4.27 1.54
N SER A 117 0.56 -3.45 1.45
CA SER A 117 0.62 -2.08 0.93
C SER A 117 -0.28 -1.18 1.75
N ALA A 118 0.19 0.02 2.10
CA ALA A 118 -0.60 1.01 2.78
C ALA A 118 -0.51 2.38 2.09
N PHE A 119 -1.68 2.89 1.66
CA PHE A 119 -1.83 4.23 1.06
C PHE A 119 -1.03 4.48 -0.23
N MET A 120 -0.81 3.43 -1.03
CA MET A 120 -0.06 3.50 -2.27
C MET A 120 -0.86 3.04 -3.50
N PHE A 121 -1.75 2.06 -3.33
CA PHE A 121 -2.42 1.37 -4.43
C PHE A 121 -3.19 2.33 -5.35
N HIS A 122 -3.83 3.36 -4.78
CA HIS A 122 -4.49 4.43 -5.54
C HIS A 122 -3.53 5.21 -6.46
N SER A 123 -2.23 5.19 -6.22
CA SER A 123 -1.21 5.83 -7.07
C SER A 123 -0.69 4.92 -8.19
N VAL A 124 -1.20 3.69 -8.30
CA VAL A 124 -0.82 2.73 -9.35
C VAL A 124 -1.80 2.79 -10.50
N LYS A 125 -1.28 2.90 -11.73
CA LYS A 125 -2.09 2.95 -12.96
C LYS A 125 -2.59 1.56 -13.37
N GLY A 126 -1.71 0.57 -13.35
CA GLY A 126 -2.00 -0.83 -13.68
C GLY A 126 -2.37 -1.66 -12.44
N GLN A 127 -3.49 -1.32 -11.79
CA GLN A 127 -3.90 -1.97 -10.54
C GLN A 127 -4.23 -3.46 -10.72
N ASP A 128 -4.82 -3.84 -11.85
CA ASP A 128 -5.09 -5.21 -12.25
C ASP A 128 -3.80 -6.00 -12.54
N ILE A 129 -2.85 -5.37 -13.23
CA ILE A 129 -1.51 -5.92 -13.48
C ILE A 129 -0.79 -6.15 -12.15
N LEU A 130 -0.85 -5.17 -11.23
CA LEU A 130 -0.22 -5.29 -9.92
C LEU A 130 -0.78 -6.47 -9.12
N LEU A 131 -2.11 -6.63 -9.07
CA LEU A 131 -2.73 -7.77 -8.38
C LEU A 131 -2.25 -9.11 -8.96
N SER A 132 -2.18 -9.23 -10.28
CA SER A 132 -1.67 -10.44 -10.93
C SER A 132 -0.22 -10.73 -10.55
N LYS A 133 0.65 -9.74 -10.61
CA LYS A 133 2.07 -9.88 -10.24
C LYS A 133 2.28 -10.21 -8.75
N ILE A 134 1.48 -9.61 -7.85
CA ILE A 134 1.54 -9.95 -6.42
C ILE A 134 1.13 -11.40 -6.21
N ALA A 135 0.08 -11.88 -6.90
CA ALA A 135 -0.32 -13.27 -6.81
C ALA A 135 0.79 -14.22 -7.32
N GLU A 136 1.52 -13.84 -8.37
CA GLU A 136 2.67 -14.63 -8.88
C GLU A 136 3.82 -14.70 -7.88
N CYS A 137 4.16 -13.61 -7.20
CA CYS A 137 5.26 -13.58 -6.24
C CYS A 137 4.90 -14.09 -4.84
N LEU A 138 3.63 -14.33 -4.53
CA LEU A 138 3.20 -14.96 -3.29
C LEU A 138 3.34 -16.49 -3.36
N VAL A 139 3.77 -17.10 -2.27
CA VAL A 139 3.69 -18.56 -2.11
C VAL A 139 2.22 -19.01 -2.02
N ASN A 140 1.96 -20.32 -2.21
CA ASN A 140 0.60 -20.85 -2.05
C ASN A 140 0.08 -20.62 -0.63
N GLY A 141 -1.14 -20.10 -0.51
CA GLY A 141 -1.73 -19.71 0.77
C GLY A 141 -1.21 -18.40 1.35
N GLY A 142 -0.28 -17.74 0.66
CA GLY A 142 0.22 -16.41 1.04
C GLY A 142 -0.87 -15.35 1.00
N MET A 143 -0.69 -14.30 1.79
CA MET A 143 -1.65 -13.21 1.95
C MET A 143 -1.12 -11.90 1.39
N PHE A 144 -2.02 -11.13 0.76
CA PHE A 144 -1.79 -9.74 0.45
C PHE A 144 -2.75 -8.86 1.25
N ILE A 145 -2.21 -7.94 2.05
CA ILE A 145 -3.00 -6.98 2.82
C ILE A 145 -2.89 -5.61 2.17
N LEU A 146 -4.00 -5.15 1.64
CA LEU A 146 -4.13 -3.85 1.00
C LEU A 146 -4.88 -2.90 1.93
N VAL A 147 -4.22 -1.83 2.35
CA VAL A 147 -4.84 -0.71 3.06
C VAL A 147 -4.83 0.50 2.17
N ASP A 148 -6.02 1.03 1.87
CA ASP A 148 -6.06 2.20 0.98
C ASP A 148 -7.22 3.16 1.29
N LEU A 149 -7.16 4.30 0.62
CA LEU A 149 -8.09 5.41 0.72
C LEU A 149 -9.25 5.19 -0.25
N ILE A 150 -10.46 5.12 0.28
CA ILE A 150 -11.69 5.08 -0.51
C ILE A 150 -12.40 6.43 -0.37
N PRO A 151 -12.61 7.18 -1.45
CA PRO A 151 -13.32 8.47 -1.41
C PRO A 151 -14.69 8.34 -0.76
N ASN A 152 -15.07 9.31 0.07
CA ASN A 152 -16.40 9.30 0.65
C ASN A 152 -17.44 9.86 -0.34
N MET A 153 -18.73 9.64 -0.05
CA MET A 153 -19.84 10.04 -0.93
C MET A 153 -19.91 11.55 -1.20
N LYS A 154 -19.35 12.39 -0.33
CA LYS A 154 -19.32 13.85 -0.54
C LYS A 154 -18.34 14.24 -1.64
N ILE A 155 -17.17 13.60 -1.69
CA ILE A 155 -16.21 13.79 -2.78
C ILE A 155 -16.80 13.28 -4.08
N LEU A 156 -17.40 12.10 -4.08
CA LEU A 156 -18.03 11.52 -5.26
C LEU A 156 -19.16 12.41 -5.82
N ALA A 157 -19.98 12.98 -4.93
CA ALA A 157 -21.09 13.86 -5.32
C ALA A 157 -20.65 15.23 -5.84
N ASN A 158 -19.51 15.75 -5.36
CA ASN A 158 -19.02 17.09 -5.74
C ASN A 158 -18.12 17.08 -6.99
N ASN A 159 -17.64 15.92 -7.43
CA ASN A 159 -16.84 15.77 -8.63
C ASN A 159 -17.64 15.03 -9.71
N ALA A 160 -18.37 15.80 -10.55
CA ALA A 160 -19.07 15.26 -11.72
C ALA A 160 -18.13 14.52 -12.70
N ASP A 161 -16.84 14.81 -12.64
CA ASP A 161 -15.76 14.20 -13.41
C ASP A 161 -14.97 13.14 -12.59
N PHE A 162 -15.58 12.50 -11.60
CA PHE A 162 -14.91 11.43 -10.85
C PHE A 162 -14.39 10.30 -11.76
N ASN A 163 -15.01 10.11 -12.93
CA ASN A 163 -14.50 9.23 -13.99
C ASN A 163 -13.23 9.73 -14.67
N ALA A 164 -12.77 10.93 -14.41
CA ALA A 164 -11.57 11.53 -15.01
C ALA A 164 -10.30 11.35 -14.16
N HIS A 165 -10.29 10.40 -13.26
CA HIS A 165 -9.09 9.73 -12.72
C HIS A 165 -7.98 10.59 -12.11
N SER A 166 -8.23 11.80 -11.63
CA SER A 166 -7.19 12.53 -10.90
C SER A 166 -7.77 13.52 -9.89
N ILE A 167 -8.12 13.03 -8.71
CA ILE A 167 -8.22 13.93 -7.57
C ILE A 167 -6.79 14.30 -7.18
N LYS A 168 -6.41 15.55 -7.39
CA LYS A 168 -5.14 16.06 -6.91
C LYS A 168 -5.23 16.22 -5.38
N TYR A 169 -4.44 15.47 -4.67
CA TYR A 169 -4.20 15.69 -3.24
C TYR A 169 -3.46 17.01 -2.99
N GLU A 170 -3.38 17.44 -1.73
CA GLU A 170 -2.63 18.64 -1.31
C GLU A 170 -1.18 18.68 -1.84
N HIS A 171 -0.61 17.52 -2.24
CA HIS A 171 0.73 17.38 -2.80
C HIS A 171 0.75 16.98 -4.28
N SER A 172 -0.35 17.14 -5.00
CA SER A 172 -0.41 17.07 -6.47
C SER A 172 -0.04 15.74 -7.13
N ALA A 173 0.05 14.63 -6.40
CA ALA A 173 0.27 13.32 -7.01
C ALA A 173 -0.99 12.86 -7.78
N PRO A 174 -0.85 12.38 -9.02
CA PRO A 174 -1.96 11.73 -9.72
C PRO A 174 -2.39 10.47 -8.98
N ALA A 175 -3.70 10.20 -8.96
CA ALA A 175 -4.25 9.03 -8.28
C ALA A 175 -5.43 8.41 -9.04
N MET A 176 -5.52 7.08 -8.99
CA MET A 176 -6.54 6.22 -9.59
C MET A 176 -7.46 5.67 -8.49
N TYR A 177 -8.20 6.55 -7.81
CA TYR A 177 -9.11 6.14 -6.76
C TYR A 177 -10.25 5.28 -7.30
N LYS A 178 -10.67 4.32 -6.50
CA LYS A 178 -11.84 3.49 -6.74
C LYS A 178 -12.84 3.64 -5.60
N THR A 179 -14.11 3.46 -5.90
CA THR A 179 -15.13 3.20 -4.90
C THR A 179 -14.92 1.83 -4.26
N CYS A 180 -15.58 1.57 -3.13
CA CYS A 180 -15.49 0.26 -2.48
C CYS A 180 -16.02 -0.86 -3.41
N ALA A 181 -17.09 -0.61 -4.17
CA ALA A 181 -17.63 -1.57 -5.14
C ALA A 181 -16.63 -1.87 -6.26
N GLU A 182 -16.07 -0.84 -6.91
CA GLU A 182 -15.06 -1.02 -7.96
C GLU A 182 -13.80 -1.74 -7.45
N MET A 183 -13.43 -1.55 -6.18
CA MET A 183 -12.30 -2.27 -5.59
C MET A 183 -12.63 -3.75 -5.39
N VAL A 184 -13.85 -4.06 -4.92
CA VAL A 184 -14.31 -5.45 -4.78
C VAL A 184 -14.38 -6.13 -6.15
N ASP A 185 -14.98 -5.49 -7.15
CA ASP A 185 -15.06 -6.02 -8.53
C ASP A 185 -13.67 -6.29 -9.13
N LEU A 186 -12.71 -5.39 -8.88
CA LEU A 186 -11.32 -5.57 -9.30
C LEU A 186 -10.67 -6.78 -8.61
N ILE A 187 -10.88 -6.95 -7.31
CA ILE A 187 -10.35 -8.07 -6.53
C ILE A 187 -10.98 -9.39 -6.99
N GLU A 188 -12.30 -9.44 -7.17
CA GLU A 188 -13.01 -10.64 -7.65
C GLU A 188 -12.59 -11.06 -9.07
N SER A 189 -12.13 -10.09 -9.89
CA SER A 189 -11.60 -10.36 -11.24
C SER A 189 -10.11 -10.75 -11.23
N SER A 190 -9.47 -10.80 -10.07
CA SER A 190 -8.05 -11.11 -9.88
C SER A 190 -7.83 -12.54 -9.39
N PRO A 191 -6.56 -13.03 -9.31
CA PRO A 191 -6.25 -14.35 -8.74
C PRO A 191 -6.42 -14.42 -7.20
N PHE A 192 -7.05 -13.44 -6.56
CA PHE A 192 -7.23 -13.40 -5.12
C PHE A 192 -8.64 -13.74 -4.68
N GLU A 193 -8.75 -14.34 -3.49
CA GLU A 193 -9.96 -14.46 -2.71
C GLU A 193 -10.01 -13.32 -1.68
N LEU A 194 -11.09 -12.55 -1.63
CA LEU A 194 -11.32 -11.56 -0.58
C LEU A 194 -11.73 -12.27 0.71
N VAL A 195 -10.83 -12.30 1.69
CA VAL A 195 -11.05 -12.95 3.00
C VAL A 195 -11.78 -12.03 3.97
N GLU A 196 -11.40 -10.76 3.99
CA GLU A 196 -12.01 -9.75 4.88
C GLU A 196 -11.93 -8.36 4.26
N LEU A 197 -12.98 -7.59 4.46
CA LEU A 197 -13.07 -6.16 4.19
C LEU A 197 -13.37 -5.43 5.49
N LYS A 198 -12.44 -4.58 5.94
CA LYS A 198 -12.54 -3.89 7.22
C LYS A 198 -12.33 -2.39 7.07
N LYS A 199 -13.23 -1.60 7.63
CA LYS A 199 -13.04 -0.16 7.76
C LYS A 199 -12.15 0.13 8.97
N LEU A 200 -11.03 0.84 8.77
CA LEU A 200 -10.06 1.18 9.81
C LEU A 200 -10.31 2.56 10.41
N GLY A 201 -10.59 3.53 9.57
CA GLY A 201 -10.72 4.92 10.01
C GLY A 201 -11.48 5.79 9.01
N ILE A 202 -11.73 7.03 9.40
CA ILE A 202 -12.47 8.02 8.64
C ILE A 202 -11.71 9.33 8.64
N SER A 203 -11.49 9.93 7.46
CA SER A 203 -11.14 11.34 7.32
C SER A 203 -12.30 12.14 6.75
N LYS A 204 -12.13 13.44 6.61
CA LYS A 204 -13.15 14.33 6.02
C LYS A 204 -13.58 13.86 4.63
N ASP A 205 -12.61 13.42 3.83
CA ASP A 205 -12.79 13.19 2.39
C ASP A 205 -12.68 11.70 2.01
N TYR A 206 -12.05 10.89 2.87
CA TYR A 206 -11.78 9.47 2.59
C TYR A 206 -12.11 8.57 3.78
N ASN A 207 -12.52 7.35 3.47
CA ASN A 207 -12.53 6.26 4.41
C ASN A 207 -11.27 5.41 4.19
N HIS A 208 -10.71 4.87 5.25
CA HIS A 208 -9.58 3.96 5.18
C HIS A 208 -10.11 2.52 5.29
N TYR A 209 -9.85 1.72 4.29
CA TYR A 209 -10.25 0.32 4.26
C TYR A 209 -9.04 -0.60 4.17
N LEU A 210 -9.15 -1.74 4.83
CA LEU A 210 -8.27 -2.88 4.69
C LEU A 210 -9.01 -3.97 3.92
N PHE A 211 -8.35 -4.49 2.89
CA PHE A 211 -8.75 -5.68 2.14
C PHE A 211 -7.72 -6.77 2.42
N ALA A 212 -8.14 -7.86 3.07
CA ALA A 212 -7.30 -9.02 3.29
C ALA A 212 -7.55 -10.02 2.15
N LEU A 213 -6.53 -10.29 1.37
CA LEU A 213 -6.58 -11.07 0.15
C LEU A 213 -5.73 -12.32 0.30
N ARG A 214 -6.30 -13.49 -0.01
CA ARG A 214 -5.57 -14.76 -0.06
C ARG A 214 -5.31 -15.14 -1.51
N LYS A 215 -4.09 -15.57 -1.82
CA LYS A 215 -3.79 -16.15 -3.14
C LYS A 215 -4.68 -17.38 -3.36
N GLY A 216 -5.45 -17.37 -4.43
CA GLY A 216 -6.22 -18.53 -4.89
C GLY A 216 -5.31 -19.73 -5.20
N LYS A 217 -5.92 -20.91 -5.26
CA LYS A 217 -5.19 -22.15 -5.58
C LYS A 217 -4.81 -22.22 -7.05
#